data_411e2b15b596d6af19076e3c2eafab5d
#
_entry.id   411e2b15b596d6af19076e3c2eafab5d
#
_cell.length_a   1.000
_cell.length_b   1.000
_cell.length_c   1.000
_cell.angle_alpha   90.00
_cell.angle_beta   90.00
_cell.angle_gamma   90.00
#
_symmetry.space_group_name_H-M   'P 1'
#
loop_
_entity.id
_entity.type
_entity.pdbx_description
1 polymer ?
#
loop_
_entity_poly.entity_id
_entity_poly.type
_entity_poly.pdbx_seq_one_letter_code
_entity_poly.pdbx_strand_id
1 'polypeptide(L)'
;MTLRVTRRQFFKLGAAGMATSSLAMMGFAPDPAVASVRHFKLAAAKITRSNCTYCSVGCGVLLYSRGDGAINSVDSIYHVEGDPDHPVSRGSLCPKGAGLLDYIQSESRLRYPEVREPGSDEWKRISWDEALDRIARHMKDDRDANFEVRDSVGDTVNRWTTTGMLAASAASNETAYCTQKIVRSLGMVVLDNQARV
;
A
#
# COMPACT_ATOMS: atom_id res chain seq x y z
N MET A 1 32.40 -7.27 49.39
CA MET A 1 31.91 -7.26 48.00
C MET A 1 30.40 -7.41 48.05
N THR A 2 29.65 -6.30 48.01
CA THR A 2 28.17 -6.33 48.13
C THR A 2 27.54 -6.53 46.74
N LEU A 3 26.97 -7.72 46.55
CA LEU A 3 26.22 -8.06 45.35
C LEU A 3 24.94 -7.16 45.29
N ARG A 4 24.89 -6.21 44.40
CA ARG A 4 23.68 -5.43 44.11
C ARG A 4 22.85 -6.17 43.05
N VAL A 5 21.79 -6.86 43.52
CA VAL A 5 20.83 -7.52 42.62
C VAL A 5 19.70 -6.53 42.34
N THR A 6 19.39 -6.28 41.07
CA THR A 6 18.26 -5.46 40.68
C THR A 6 16.93 -6.20 40.92
N ARG A 7 15.82 -5.47 41.15
CA ARG A 7 14.48 -6.06 41.36
C ARG A 7 14.13 -7.08 40.26
N ARG A 8 14.47 -6.80 39.01
CA ARG A 8 14.22 -7.69 37.88
C ARG A 8 15.07 -8.97 37.91
N GLN A 9 16.31 -8.90 38.39
CA GLN A 9 17.18 -10.06 38.59
C GLN A 9 16.74 -10.90 39.79
N PHE A 10 16.22 -10.28 40.85
CA PHE A 10 15.66 -10.98 42.00
C PHE A 10 14.42 -11.79 41.62
N PHE A 11 13.49 -11.22 40.85
CA PHE A 11 12.32 -11.96 40.38
C PHE A 11 12.66 -13.08 39.41
N LYS A 12 13.67 -12.91 38.55
CA LYS A 12 14.14 -13.98 37.65
C LYS A 12 14.78 -15.14 38.43
N LEU A 13 15.58 -14.85 39.44
CA LEU A 13 16.22 -15.87 40.28
C LEU A 13 15.19 -16.56 41.20
N GLY A 14 14.23 -15.83 41.76
CA GLY A 14 13.17 -16.35 42.60
C GLY A 14 12.20 -17.26 41.83
N ALA A 15 11.79 -16.85 40.61
CA ALA A 15 10.91 -17.68 39.78
C ALA A 15 11.59 -18.95 39.26
N ALA A 16 12.86 -18.89 38.90
CA ALA A 16 13.62 -20.06 38.48
C ALA A 16 13.86 -21.07 39.65
N GLY A 17 14.13 -20.56 40.86
CA GLY A 17 14.41 -21.40 42.02
C GLY A 17 13.17 -22.09 42.63
N MET A 18 12.02 -21.43 42.63
CA MET A 18 10.77 -22.01 43.17
C MET A 18 10.06 -22.96 42.21
N ALA A 19 10.15 -22.73 40.91
CA ALA A 19 9.51 -23.61 39.95
C ALA A 19 10.20 -25.00 39.80
N THR A 20 11.51 -25.04 40.01
CA THR A 20 12.26 -26.31 39.89
C THR A 20 12.23 -27.18 41.12
N SER A 21 12.14 -26.59 42.31
CA SER A 21 12.20 -27.38 43.57
C SER A 21 10.85 -27.94 44.02
N SER A 22 9.74 -27.24 43.83
CA SER A 22 8.41 -27.67 44.28
C SER A 22 7.76 -28.68 43.31
N LEU A 23 7.96 -28.55 42.02
CA LEU A 23 7.43 -29.50 41.03
C LEU A 23 8.22 -30.80 40.96
N ALA A 24 9.53 -30.76 41.17
CA ALA A 24 10.35 -31.96 41.26
C ALA A 24 10.04 -32.78 42.53
N MET A 25 9.71 -32.14 43.65
CA MET A 25 9.26 -32.81 44.88
C MET A 25 7.88 -33.48 44.75
N MET A 26 7.04 -33.04 43.81
CA MET A 26 5.73 -33.64 43.52
C MET A 26 5.80 -34.75 42.47
N GLY A 27 7.01 -35.21 42.06
CA GLY A 27 7.16 -36.28 41.08
C GLY A 27 6.87 -35.86 39.63
N PHE A 28 6.66 -34.59 39.39
CA PHE A 28 6.66 -34.06 38.02
C PHE A 28 8.12 -33.84 37.62
N ALA A 29 8.71 -34.84 36.96
CA ALA A 29 9.83 -34.54 36.09
C ALA A 29 9.27 -33.66 34.98
N PRO A 30 9.65 -32.35 34.85
CA PRO A 30 9.38 -31.68 33.62
C PRO A 30 10.14 -32.46 32.55
N ASP A 31 9.42 -33.23 31.73
CA ASP A 31 9.89 -33.41 30.39
C ASP A 31 10.39 -32.05 29.95
N PRO A 32 11.61 -31.93 29.39
CA PRO A 32 12.00 -30.65 28.85
C PRO A 32 10.83 -30.22 27.97
N ALA A 33 9.98 -29.34 28.50
CA ALA A 33 9.09 -28.59 27.70
C ALA A 33 10.07 -27.87 26.81
N VAL A 34 10.44 -28.49 25.72
CA VAL A 34 10.93 -27.85 24.55
C VAL A 34 9.77 -26.97 24.25
N ALA A 35 9.81 -25.79 24.87
CA ALA A 35 9.00 -24.70 24.43
C ALA A 35 9.33 -24.67 22.96
N SER A 36 8.47 -25.27 22.16
CA SER A 36 8.56 -25.11 20.72
C SER A 36 8.35 -23.62 20.52
N VAL A 37 9.45 -22.91 20.55
CA VAL A 37 9.51 -21.51 20.24
C VAL A 37 8.90 -21.50 18.86
N ARG A 38 7.62 -21.10 18.78
CA ARG A 38 6.95 -20.94 17.49
C ARG A 38 7.92 -20.12 16.68
N HIS A 39 8.43 -20.69 15.60
CA HIS A 39 9.34 -19.94 14.72
C HIS A 39 8.74 -18.58 14.49
N PHE A 40 9.56 -17.54 14.73
CA PHE A 40 9.10 -16.17 14.55
C PHE A 40 8.45 -16.05 13.17
N LYS A 41 7.18 -15.61 13.15
CA LYS A 41 6.33 -15.58 11.95
C LYS A 41 7.04 -15.04 10.70
N LEU A 42 7.98 -14.09 10.90
CA LEU A 42 8.68 -13.41 9.84
C LEU A 42 10.07 -13.99 9.53
N ALA A 43 10.54 -15.00 10.26
CA ALA A 43 11.91 -15.53 10.12
C ALA A 43 12.24 -16.09 8.73
N ALA A 44 11.24 -16.63 8.02
CA ALA A 44 11.38 -17.18 6.67
C ALA A 44 10.73 -16.31 5.59
N ALA A 45 10.38 -15.06 5.91
CA ALA A 45 9.73 -14.17 4.96
C ALA A 45 10.72 -13.62 3.94
N LYS A 46 10.29 -13.54 2.69
CA LYS A 46 10.93 -12.66 1.70
C LYS A 46 10.45 -11.23 1.96
N ILE A 47 11.39 -10.32 2.17
CA ILE A 47 11.09 -8.91 2.44
C ILE A 47 11.28 -8.11 1.15
N THR A 48 10.26 -7.34 0.79
CA THR A 48 10.30 -6.41 -0.35
C THR A 48 9.99 -5.01 0.14
N ARG A 49 10.84 -4.05 -0.18
CA ARG A 49 10.60 -2.63 0.09
C ARG A 49 9.62 -2.06 -0.91
N SER A 50 8.69 -1.25 -0.42
CA SER A 50 7.68 -0.56 -1.22
C SER A 50 7.29 0.75 -0.56
N ASN A 51 6.40 1.50 -1.19
CA ASN A 51 5.83 2.72 -0.64
C ASN A 51 4.35 2.54 -0.34
N CYS A 52 3.89 3.22 0.69
CA CYS A 52 2.47 3.32 1.00
C CYS A 52 1.72 4.01 -0.14
N THR A 53 0.55 3.48 -0.51
CA THR A 53 -0.24 3.94 -1.66
C THR A 53 -1.20 5.08 -1.34
N TYR A 54 -1.30 5.52 -0.07
CA TYR A 54 -2.37 6.41 0.34
C TYR A 54 -2.15 7.90 0.06
N CYS A 55 -0.97 8.42 0.33
CA CYS A 55 -0.77 9.86 0.18
C CYS A 55 0.67 10.22 -0.22
N SER A 56 0.86 11.49 -0.55
CA SER A 56 2.13 12.03 -1.02
C SER A 56 3.26 12.04 0.01
N VAL A 57 3.00 11.68 1.28
CA VAL A 57 4.07 11.46 2.26
C VAL A 57 4.98 10.31 1.80
N GLY A 58 4.44 9.32 1.08
CA GLY A 58 5.22 8.23 0.50
C GLY A 58 5.97 7.40 1.54
N CYS A 59 5.32 7.10 2.68
CA CYS A 59 5.95 6.29 3.74
C CYS A 59 6.49 4.98 3.19
N GLY A 60 7.74 4.64 3.54
CA GLY A 60 8.33 3.35 3.21
C GLY A 60 7.69 2.21 3.99
N VAL A 61 7.43 1.11 3.31
CA VAL A 61 6.88 -0.10 3.91
C VAL A 61 7.70 -1.33 3.54
N LEU A 62 7.78 -2.27 4.47
CA LEU A 62 8.34 -3.60 4.29
C LEU A 62 7.19 -4.59 4.09
N LEU A 63 7.15 -5.21 2.93
CA LEU A 63 6.18 -6.25 2.60
C LEU A 63 6.81 -7.62 2.85
N TYR A 64 6.21 -8.40 3.75
CA TYR A 64 6.65 -9.74 4.09
C TYR A 64 5.81 -10.76 3.36
N SER A 65 6.44 -11.55 2.49
CA SER A 65 5.77 -12.53 1.63
C SER A 65 6.32 -13.93 1.82
N ARG A 66 5.56 -14.92 1.31
CA ARG A 66 5.95 -16.35 1.31
C ARG A 66 7.01 -16.70 0.26
N GLY A 67 7.52 -15.71 -0.48
CA GLY A 67 8.52 -15.88 -1.52
C GLY A 67 7.92 -16.17 -2.91
N ASP A 68 8.81 -16.53 -3.84
CA ASP A 68 8.48 -16.55 -5.28
C ASP A 68 7.49 -17.66 -5.68
N GLY A 69 7.34 -18.73 -4.89
CA GLY A 69 6.35 -19.78 -5.13
C GLY A 69 4.88 -19.35 -4.93
N ALA A 70 4.65 -18.15 -4.37
CA ALA A 70 3.32 -17.63 -4.07
C ALA A 70 3.02 -16.29 -4.76
N ILE A 71 3.69 -16.00 -5.88
CA ILE A 71 3.66 -14.69 -6.56
C ILE A 71 2.22 -14.23 -6.89
N ASN A 72 1.35 -15.12 -7.29
CA ASN A 72 -0.02 -14.79 -7.70
C ASN A 72 -1.07 -15.11 -6.62
N SER A 73 -0.65 -15.50 -5.41
CA SER A 73 -1.58 -15.75 -4.31
C SER A 73 -1.97 -14.43 -3.64
N VAL A 74 -3.26 -14.26 -3.35
CA VAL A 74 -3.78 -13.10 -2.59
C VAL A 74 -3.10 -13.02 -1.22
N ASP A 75 -2.85 -14.18 -0.61
CA ASP A 75 -2.23 -14.32 0.71
C ASP A 75 -0.70 -14.38 0.66
N SER A 76 -0.10 -14.09 -0.49
CA SER A 76 1.38 -14.09 -0.60
C SER A 76 2.03 -13.11 0.36
N ILE A 77 1.45 -11.93 0.52
CA ILE A 77 1.84 -10.93 1.52
C ILE A 77 1.01 -11.17 2.77
N TYR A 78 1.66 -11.43 3.90
CA TYR A 78 0.98 -11.76 5.15
C TYR A 78 1.34 -10.84 6.31
N HIS A 79 2.24 -9.86 6.08
CA HIS A 79 2.58 -8.84 7.06
C HIS A 79 3.14 -7.60 6.37
N VAL A 80 2.86 -6.43 6.94
CA VAL A 80 3.36 -5.13 6.50
C VAL A 80 3.83 -4.33 7.71
N GLU A 81 5.01 -3.74 7.61
CA GLU A 81 5.57 -2.84 8.61
C GLU A 81 6.17 -1.60 7.96
N GLY A 82 6.40 -0.55 8.74
CA GLY A 82 7.16 0.61 8.28
C GLY A 82 8.64 0.29 8.08
N ASP A 83 9.23 0.82 7.02
CA ASP A 83 10.66 0.67 6.75
C ASP A 83 11.47 1.65 7.61
N PRO A 84 12.26 1.18 8.59
CA PRO A 84 13.06 2.06 9.45
C PRO A 84 14.16 2.81 8.71
N ASP A 85 14.61 2.27 7.57
CA ASP A 85 15.65 2.89 6.74
C ASP A 85 15.08 3.97 5.78
N HIS A 86 13.76 4.11 5.72
CA HIS A 86 13.14 5.08 4.83
C HIS A 86 13.40 6.52 5.30
N PRO A 87 13.92 7.43 4.45
CA PRO A 87 14.39 8.75 4.87
C PRO A 87 13.27 9.66 5.41
N VAL A 88 12.02 9.48 4.97
CA VAL A 88 10.90 10.33 5.37
C VAL A 88 10.19 9.75 6.60
N SER A 89 9.67 8.53 6.51
CA SER A 89 8.82 7.93 7.57
C SER A 89 9.61 7.26 8.69
N ARG A 90 10.84 6.81 8.43
CA ARG A 90 11.73 6.15 9.41
C ARG A 90 11.03 5.05 10.22
N GLY A 91 10.23 4.23 9.56
CA GLY A 91 9.46 3.16 10.17
C GLY A 91 8.10 3.57 10.75
N SER A 92 7.79 4.87 10.82
CA SER A 92 6.49 5.32 11.32
C SER A 92 5.40 5.17 10.24
N LEU A 93 4.24 4.63 10.64
CA LEU A 93 3.06 4.53 9.81
C LEU A 93 1.85 5.13 10.54
N CYS A 94 1.00 5.82 9.79
CA CYS A 94 -0.34 6.18 10.27
C CYS A 94 -1.27 4.96 10.24
N PRO A 95 -2.47 4.99 10.84
CA PRO A 95 -3.39 3.85 10.85
C PRO A 95 -3.70 3.28 9.46
N LYS A 96 -3.74 4.11 8.41
CA LYS A 96 -3.95 3.63 7.02
C LYS A 96 -2.78 2.80 6.51
N GLY A 97 -1.55 3.27 6.76
CA GLY A 97 -0.34 2.53 6.39
C GLY A 97 -0.18 1.24 7.19
N ALA A 98 -0.52 1.26 8.48
CA ALA A 98 -0.51 0.06 9.33
C ALA A 98 -1.54 -0.98 8.90
N GLY A 99 -2.73 -0.53 8.42
CA GLY A 99 -3.79 -1.38 7.88
C GLY A 99 -3.63 -1.75 6.39
N LEU A 100 -2.47 -1.51 5.78
CA LEU A 100 -2.27 -1.73 4.35
C LEU A 100 -2.45 -3.20 3.93
N LEU A 101 -2.18 -4.15 4.84
CA LEU A 101 -2.40 -5.57 4.59
C LEU A 101 -3.88 -5.88 4.28
N ASP A 102 -4.79 -5.35 5.11
CA ASP A 102 -6.22 -5.54 4.93
C ASP A 102 -6.70 -4.92 3.59
N TYR A 103 -6.14 -3.76 3.22
CA TYR A 103 -6.40 -3.15 1.92
C TYR A 103 -5.94 -4.04 0.76
N ILE A 104 -4.74 -4.63 0.84
CA ILE A 104 -4.18 -5.49 -0.20
C ILE A 104 -5.04 -6.76 -0.38
N GLN A 105 -5.51 -7.34 0.73
CA GLN A 105 -6.27 -8.60 0.75
C GLN A 105 -7.78 -8.42 0.63
N SER A 106 -8.27 -7.18 0.62
CA SER A 106 -9.71 -6.90 0.56
C SER A 106 -10.39 -7.56 -0.66
N GLU A 107 -11.46 -8.27 -0.42
CA GLU A 107 -12.29 -8.88 -1.47
C GLU A 107 -13.01 -7.81 -2.32
N SER A 108 -13.29 -6.65 -1.74
CA SER A 108 -13.94 -5.53 -2.43
C SER A 108 -12.98 -4.72 -3.30
N ARG A 109 -11.68 -5.05 -3.29
CA ARG A 109 -10.70 -4.38 -4.15
C ARG A 109 -10.91 -4.75 -5.61
N LEU A 110 -11.14 -3.75 -6.46
CA LEU A 110 -11.18 -3.93 -7.91
C LEU A 110 -9.80 -4.37 -8.43
N ARG A 111 -9.75 -5.50 -9.11
CA ARG A 111 -8.51 -6.08 -9.68
C ARG A 111 -8.48 -5.99 -11.19
N TYR A 112 -9.62 -5.77 -11.80
CA TYR A 112 -9.79 -5.73 -13.25
C TYR A 112 -10.67 -4.55 -13.62
N PRO A 113 -10.50 -3.98 -14.80
CA PRO A 113 -11.36 -2.93 -15.27
C PRO A 113 -12.77 -3.45 -15.55
N GLU A 114 -13.73 -2.59 -15.29
CA GLU A 114 -15.13 -2.84 -15.57
C GLU A 114 -15.71 -1.68 -16.37
N VAL A 115 -16.62 -1.97 -17.25
CA VAL A 115 -17.35 -0.99 -18.05
C VAL A 115 -18.85 -1.12 -17.80
N ARG A 116 -19.51 0.02 -17.73
CA ARG A 116 -20.97 0.11 -17.76
C ARG A 116 -21.36 0.85 -19.03
N GLU A 117 -22.06 0.15 -19.92
CA GLU A 117 -22.50 0.75 -21.17
C GLU A 117 -23.58 1.81 -20.92
N PRO A 118 -23.71 2.83 -21.79
CA PRO A 118 -24.74 3.85 -21.67
C PRO A 118 -26.14 3.21 -21.56
N GLY A 119 -26.91 3.64 -20.55
CA GLY A 119 -28.27 3.11 -20.29
C GLY A 119 -28.33 1.76 -19.60
N SER A 120 -27.19 1.15 -19.24
CA SER A 120 -27.13 -0.11 -18.49
C SER A 120 -26.90 0.14 -17.00
N ASP A 121 -27.50 -0.67 -16.15
CA ASP A 121 -27.24 -0.70 -14.70
C ASP A 121 -26.16 -1.73 -14.32
N GLU A 122 -25.71 -2.55 -15.28
CA GLU A 122 -24.77 -3.62 -15.06
C GLU A 122 -23.34 -3.21 -15.40
N TRP A 123 -22.40 -3.54 -14.48
CA TRP A 123 -20.98 -3.48 -14.73
C TRP A 123 -20.48 -4.78 -15.34
N LYS A 124 -19.72 -4.68 -16.43
CA LYS A 124 -19.12 -5.82 -17.13
C LYS A 124 -17.61 -5.74 -17.04
N ARG A 125 -17.00 -6.83 -16.60
CA ARG A 125 -15.54 -6.96 -16.59
C ARG A 125 -15.02 -7.02 -18.02
N ILE A 126 -13.98 -6.24 -18.30
CA ILE A 126 -13.28 -6.20 -19.58
C ILE A 126 -11.78 -6.43 -19.37
N SER A 127 -11.02 -6.61 -20.44
CA SER A 127 -9.57 -6.68 -20.38
C SER A 127 -8.94 -5.29 -20.19
N TRP A 128 -7.70 -5.25 -19.73
CA TRP A 128 -6.94 -4.00 -19.66
C TRP A 128 -6.72 -3.38 -21.05
N ASP A 129 -6.45 -4.20 -22.06
CA ASP A 129 -6.25 -3.72 -23.43
C ASP A 129 -7.53 -3.06 -23.96
N GLU A 130 -8.67 -3.69 -23.76
CA GLU A 130 -9.96 -3.12 -24.15
C GLU A 130 -10.26 -1.80 -23.40
N ALA A 131 -10.01 -1.77 -22.09
CA ALA A 131 -10.24 -0.56 -21.29
C ALA A 131 -9.38 0.60 -21.77
N LEU A 132 -8.08 0.36 -21.98
CA LEU A 132 -7.13 1.38 -22.43
C LEU A 132 -7.46 1.87 -23.85
N ASP A 133 -7.84 0.96 -24.75
CA ASP A 133 -8.21 1.30 -26.12
C ASP A 133 -9.49 2.17 -26.16
N ARG A 134 -10.53 1.81 -25.39
CA ARG A 134 -11.76 2.60 -25.28
C ARG A 134 -11.48 4.00 -24.73
N ILE A 135 -10.69 4.11 -23.65
CA ILE A 135 -10.34 5.40 -23.04
C ILE A 135 -9.54 6.25 -24.03
N ALA A 136 -8.52 5.67 -24.68
CA ALA A 136 -7.69 6.39 -25.63
C ALA A 136 -8.47 6.89 -26.84
N ARG A 137 -9.42 6.11 -27.36
CA ARG A 137 -10.31 6.54 -28.46
C ARG A 137 -11.20 7.69 -28.04
N HIS A 138 -11.89 7.59 -26.91
CA HIS A 138 -12.73 8.69 -26.42
C HIS A 138 -11.94 9.98 -26.23
N MET A 139 -10.76 9.89 -25.64
CA MET A 139 -9.88 11.05 -25.44
C MET A 139 -9.42 11.62 -26.78
N LYS A 140 -9.04 10.75 -27.73
CA LYS A 140 -8.58 11.19 -29.05
C LYS A 140 -9.68 11.85 -29.85
N ASP A 141 -10.85 11.23 -29.92
CA ASP A 141 -11.99 11.72 -30.71
C ASP A 141 -12.46 13.08 -30.18
N ASP A 142 -12.60 13.22 -28.85
CA ASP A 142 -12.99 14.51 -28.25
C ASP A 142 -11.90 15.58 -28.45
N ARG A 143 -10.63 15.20 -28.27
CA ARG A 143 -9.53 16.15 -28.47
C ARG A 143 -9.39 16.59 -29.93
N ASP A 144 -9.48 15.67 -30.89
CA ASP A 144 -9.37 15.99 -32.31
C ASP A 144 -10.52 16.93 -32.77
N ALA A 145 -11.72 16.77 -32.17
CA ALA A 145 -12.87 17.61 -32.48
C ALA A 145 -12.84 19.01 -31.81
N ASN A 146 -12.18 19.12 -30.64
CA ASN A 146 -12.35 20.32 -29.78
C ASN A 146 -11.01 20.96 -29.36
N PHE A 147 -9.88 20.58 -29.94
CA PHE A 147 -8.60 21.21 -29.64
C PHE A 147 -8.45 22.55 -30.33
N GLU A 148 -8.27 23.60 -29.55
CA GLU A 148 -8.07 24.95 -30.05
C GLU A 148 -6.59 25.31 -30.10
N VAL A 149 -6.05 25.51 -31.29
CA VAL A 149 -4.66 25.98 -31.49
C VAL A 149 -4.61 27.52 -31.25
N ARG A 150 -5.60 28.24 -31.73
CA ARG A 150 -5.69 29.68 -31.56
C ARG A 150 -7.09 30.08 -31.08
N ASP A 151 -7.14 31.11 -30.28
CA ASP A 151 -8.42 31.70 -29.84
C ASP A 151 -9.06 32.66 -30.87
N SER A 152 -10.18 33.25 -30.51
CA SER A 152 -10.94 34.16 -31.37
C SER A 152 -10.22 35.49 -31.72
N VAL A 153 -9.18 35.85 -30.97
CA VAL A 153 -8.36 37.04 -31.23
C VAL A 153 -7.05 36.71 -31.95
N GLY A 154 -6.81 35.43 -32.23
CA GLY A 154 -5.65 34.94 -32.98
C GLY A 154 -4.45 34.53 -32.14
N ASP A 155 -4.53 34.59 -30.82
CA ASP A 155 -3.48 34.20 -29.91
C ASP A 155 -3.32 32.65 -29.86
N THR A 156 -2.10 32.19 -29.78
CA THR A 156 -1.82 30.73 -29.67
C THR A 156 -2.10 30.27 -28.27
N VAL A 157 -3.13 29.42 -28.12
CA VAL A 157 -3.60 28.92 -26.82
C VAL A 157 -3.33 27.41 -26.58
N ASN A 158 -3.29 26.59 -27.63
CA ASN A 158 -3.06 25.16 -27.58
C ASN A 158 -3.84 24.48 -26.44
N ARG A 159 -5.15 24.68 -26.38
CA ARG A 159 -5.98 24.22 -25.26
C ARG A 159 -7.03 23.20 -25.68
N TRP A 160 -7.37 22.33 -24.73
CA TRP A 160 -8.45 21.36 -24.80
C TRP A 160 -9.34 21.55 -23.57
N THR A 161 -10.55 22.06 -23.78
CA THR A 161 -11.44 22.53 -22.69
C THR A 161 -12.64 21.62 -22.45
N THR A 162 -12.95 20.70 -23.37
CA THR A 162 -14.09 19.79 -23.25
C THR A 162 -13.84 18.61 -22.31
N THR A 163 -12.57 18.28 -22.07
CA THR A 163 -12.18 17.25 -21.12
C THR A 163 -11.28 17.83 -20.04
N GLY A 164 -11.51 17.42 -18.79
CA GLY A 164 -10.70 17.78 -17.64
C GLY A 164 -10.25 16.53 -16.87
N MET A 165 -9.33 16.73 -15.93
CA MET A 165 -8.81 15.68 -15.04
C MET A 165 -9.15 16.02 -13.60
N LEU A 166 -9.84 15.10 -12.93
CA LEU A 166 -10.00 15.12 -11.47
C LEU A 166 -8.99 14.13 -10.86
N ALA A 167 -7.96 14.67 -10.25
CA ALA A 167 -6.92 13.88 -9.60
C ALA A 167 -7.26 13.56 -8.15
N ALA A 168 -6.53 12.61 -7.56
CA ALA A 168 -6.65 12.28 -6.15
C ALA A 168 -5.51 12.91 -5.34
N SER A 169 -5.77 13.27 -4.06
CA SER A 169 -4.73 13.57 -3.09
C SER A 169 -4.11 12.28 -2.51
N ALA A 170 -4.80 11.14 -2.62
CA ALA A 170 -4.30 9.83 -2.25
C ALA A 170 -3.43 9.25 -3.39
N ALA A 171 -2.29 9.88 -3.64
CA ALA A 171 -1.33 9.49 -4.66
C ALA A 171 0.08 9.86 -4.24
N SER A 172 1.09 9.15 -4.75
CA SER A 172 2.49 9.53 -4.54
C SER A 172 2.83 10.83 -5.27
N ASN A 173 3.91 11.49 -4.85
CA ASN A 173 4.40 12.71 -5.51
C ASN A 173 4.74 12.48 -6.98
N GLU A 174 5.32 11.32 -7.29
CA GLU A 174 5.68 10.94 -8.66
C GLU A 174 4.44 10.77 -9.53
N THR A 175 3.39 10.12 -9.00
CA THR A 175 2.12 9.97 -9.70
C THR A 175 1.47 11.33 -9.97
N ALA A 176 1.45 12.23 -8.99
CA ALA A 176 0.89 13.58 -9.14
C ALA A 176 1.67 14.39 -10.19
N TYR A 177 3.00 14.31 -10.15
CA TYR A 177 3.87 14.99 -11.12
C TYR A 177 3.66 14.48 -12.54
N CYS A 178 3.64 13.15 -12.74
CA CYS A 178 3.38 12.55 -14.04
C CYS A 178 1.98 12.91 -14.57
N THR A 179 0.97 12.86 -13.71
CA THR A 179 -0.40 13.25 -14.06
C THR A 179 -0.44 14.70 -14.55
N GLN A 180 0.15 15.63 -13.83
CA GLN A 180 0.22 17.02 -14.25
C GLN A 180 0.90 17.18 -15.60
N LYS A 181 2.05 16.54 -15.82
CA LYS A 181 2.78 16.63 -17.09
C LYS A 181 1.95 16.10 -18.26
N ILE A 182 1.34 14.93 -18.11
CA ILE A 182 0.52 14.30 -19.15
C ILE A 182 -0.69 15.18 -19.48
N VAL A 183 -1.43 15.61 -18.47
CA VAL A 183 -2.64 16.44 -18.64
C VAL A 183 -2.31 17.74 -19.38
N ARG A 184 -1.23 18.42 -18.97
CA ARG A 184 -0.79 19.65 -19.63
C ARG A 184 -0.25 19.41 -21.05
N SER A 185 0.46 18.30 -21.27
CA SER A 185 0.96 17.98 -22.63
C SER A 185 -0.16 17.67 -23.62
N LEU A 186 -1.31 17.17 -23.14
CA LEU A 186 -2.52 16.97 -23.94
C LEU A 186 -3.31 18.27 -24.21
N GLY A 187 -2.96 19.37 -23.54
CA GLY A 187 -3.64 20.64 -23.65
C GLY A 187 -4.84 20.82 -22.73
N MET A 188 -5.09 19.88 -21.80
CA MET A 188 -6.17 20.02 -20.81
C MET A 188 -5.91 21.22 -19.89
N VAL A 189 -6.88 22.11 -19.80
CA VAL A 189 -6.82 23.30 -18.94
C VAL A 189 -7.27 22.95 -17.51
N VAL A 190 -8.31 22.15 -17.40
CA VAL A 190 -8.91 21.78 -16.10
C VAL A 190 -8.17 20.60 -15.49
N LEU A 191 -7.51 20.85 -14.37
CA LEU A 191 -6.90 19.85 -13.50
C LEU A 191 -7.18 20.25 -12.05
N ASP A 192 -7.95 19.43 -11.36
CA ASP A 192 -8.30 19.66 -9.97
C ASP A 192 -8.25 18.37 -9.13
N ASN A 193 -8.40 18.47 -7.83
CA ASN A 193 -8.48 17.33 -6.93
C ASN A 193 -9.47 17.60 -5.78
N GLN A 194 -9.92 16.52 -5.12
CA GLN A 194 -10.91 16.62 -4.05
C GLN A 194 -10.43 17.39 -2.82
N ALA A 195 -9.13 17.53 -2.60
CA ALA A 195 -8.61 18.24 -1.44
C ALA A 195 -8.64 19.77 -1.61
N ARG A 196 -8.87 20.23 -2.83
CA ARG A 196 -8.92 21.65 -3.17
C ARG A 196 -10.35 22.21 -3.16
N VAL A 197 -11.34 21.36 -3.23
CA VAL A 197 -12.75 21.73 -3.27
C VAL A 197 -13.25 22.13 -1.88
#